data_7b6fc5a4e980ff621811e7b36fba984a
#
_entry.id   7b6fc5a4e980ff621811e7b36fba984a
#
_cell.length_a   1.000
_cell.length_b   1.000
_cell.length_c   1.000
_cell.angle_alpha   90.00
_cell.angle_beta   90.00
_cell.angle_gamma   90.00
#
_symmetry.space_group_name_H-M   'P 1'
#
loop_
_entity.id
_entity.type
_entity.pdbx_description
1 polymer ?
#
loop_
_entity_poly.entity_id
_entity_poly.type
_entity_poly.pdbx_seq_one_letter_code
_entity_poly.pdbx_strand_id
1 'polypeptide(L)'
;MRYYKLILLFCLWLCFQSQPAFACRYNVRETGFIDLGSQPYYFYGYVNKDTPDEITSVLKKVPREIFIDCNIQVEIINTDLQKDHPALKYLSSLEIQSFPAAILVSPDGRSLSVPVKNDSEPFDNSLRSAINNIIFSPIRDKIIREAIEKYGVILLIESENAQENGKYREVALSAIEKIKNQMKTMVKEIEHPPVLISIKPESFLREKILLWCLGLEVELTKPCAAVFYGRARWIGPLMKAEEITETNLLGILSIIGENCECGLDISWVGGTLLPVKWDQKKQAQVARLLKFDPENPLVKLEVNRIMKMGSSSYPGVPVMFPDSTLKSDLVSDGYVTDEKKSYLKLSLYIILGFVTLIIMIVLILLLKAKKKL
;
A
#
# COMPACT_ATOMS: atom_id res chain seq x y z
N MET A 1 12.36 -57.14 20.82
CA MET A 1 12.99 -55.89 21.34
C MET A 1 13.72 -55.05 20.30
N ARG A 2 14.35 -55.61 19.25
CA ARG A 2 15.13 -54.84 18.25
C ARG A 2 14.24 -53.98 17.32
N TYR A 3 13.04 -54.41 16.97
CA TYR A 3 12.13 -53.71 16.05
C TYR A 3 11.44 -52.49 16.68
N TYR A 4 11.18 -52.48 17.98
CA TYR A 4 10.63 -51.31 18.69
C TYR A 4 11.59 -50.13 18.65
N LYS A 5 12.89 -50.34 18.76
CA LYS A 5 13.89 -49.29 18.66
C LYS A 5 13.96 -48.67 17.26
N LEU A 6 13.75 -49.47 16.20
CA LEU A 6 13.70 -48.99 14.82
C LEU A 6 12.44 -48.17 14.52
N ILE A 7 11.30 -48.61 15.03
CA ILE A 7 10.03 -47.86 14.89
C ILE A 7 10.13 -46.54 15.66
N LEU A 8 10.70 -46.55 16.85
CA LEU A 8 10.85 -45.33 17.67
C LEU A 8 11.83 -44.33 17.01
N LEU A 9 12.91 -44.80 16.41
CA LEU A 9 13.84 -43.96 15.64
C LEU A 9 13.19 -43.39 14.38
N PHE A 10 12.31 -44.15 13.71
CA PHE A 10 11.57 -43.68 12.54
C PHE A 10 10.52 -42.67 12.89
N CYS A 11 9.78 -42.83 13.98
CA CYS A 11 8.85 -41.85 14.51
C CYS A 11 9.55 -40.55 14.96
N LEU A 12 10.71 -40.68 15.63
CA LEU A 12 11.52 -39.52 15.98
C LEU A 12 12.01 -38.77 14.73
N TRP A 13 12.44 -39.49 13.71
CA TRP A 13 12.90 -38.91 12.44
C TRP A 13 11.75 -38.20 11.68
N LEU A 14 10.53 -38.76 11.68
CA LEU A 14 9.32 -38.10 11.15
C LEU A 14 8.95 -36.82 11.92
N CYS A 15 9.13 -36.79 13.24
CA CYS A 15 8.92 -35.60 14.05
C CYS A 15 9.95 -34.50 13.75
N PHE A 16 11.18 -34.85 13.38
CA PHE A 16 12.22 -33.91 12.95
C PHE A 16 11.99 -33.35 11.52
N GLN A 17 11.14 -33.99 10.72
CA GLN A 17 10.75 -33.52 9.37
C GLN A 17 9.60 -32.54 9.40
N SER A 18 8.96 -32.29 10.55
CA SER A 18 7.99 -31.21 10.69
C SER A 18 8.77 -29.89 10.58
N GLN A 19 8.96 -29.43 9.34
CA GLN A 19 9.38 -28.05 9.09
C GLN A 19 8.39 -27.16 9.84
N PRO A 20 8.84 -26.20 10.67
CA PRO A 20 7.92 -25.23 11.22
C PRO A 20 7.19 -24.62 10.04
N ALA A 21 5.88 -24.85 9.96
CA ALA A 21 5.05 -24.07 9.08
C ALA A 21 5.32 -22.61 9.49
N PHE A 22 6.04 -21.87 8.67
CA PHE A 22 6.24 -20.44 8.87
C PHE A 22 4.84 -19.84 8.85
N ALA A 23 4.24 -19.69 10.01
CA ALA A 23 3.05 -18.89 10.16
C ALA A 23 3.41 -17.48 9.65
N CYS A 24 2.64 -16.98 8.70
CA CYS A 24 2.87 -15.68 8.10
C CYS A 24 3.12 -14.65 9.19
N ARG A 25 4.32 -14.06 9.20
CA ARG A 25 4.76 -13.15 10.25
C ARG A 25 4.01 -11.83 10.21
N TYR A 26 3.60 -11.41 9.01
CA TYR A 26 2.93 -10.14 8.76
C TYR A 26 1.60 -10.35 8.05
N ASN A 27 0.59 -9.55 8.40
CA ASN A 27 -0.62 -9.39 7.59
C ASN A 27 -0.50 -8.15 6.68
N VAL A 28 -1.45 -7.99 5.76
CA VAL A 28 -1.47 -6.85 4.82
C VAL A 28 -1.55 -5.52 5.57
N ARG A 29 -2.32 -5.45 6.66
CA ARG A 29 -2.40 -4.23 7.47
C ARG A 29 -1.04 -3.82 8.02
N GLU A 30 -0.28 -4.76 8.55
CA GLU A 30 1.06 -4.51 9.11
C GLU A 30 2.04 -4.08 8.03
N THR A 31 1.99 -4.69 6.84
CA THR A 31 2.84 -4.28 5.71
C THR A 31 2.49 -2.89 5.20
N GLY A 32 1.23 -2.44 5.36
CA GLY A 32 0.80 -1.10 5.02
C GLY A 32 1.52 0.02 5.77
N PHE A 33 2.14 -0.28 6.91
CA PHE A 33 2.97 0.67 7.66
C PHE A 33 4.42 0.72 7.19
N ILE A 34 4.87 -0.27 6.41
CA ILE A 34 6.25 -0.38 5.95
C ILE A 34 6.39 0.34 4.62
N ASP A 35 7.37 1.24 4.53
CA ASP A 35 7.72 1.86 3.25
C ASP A 35 8.69 0.96 2.49
N LEU A 36 8.19 0.31 1.45
CA LEU A 36 8.94 -0.58 0.57
C LEU A 36 9.50 0.14 -0.66
N GLY A 37 9.61 1.47 -0.61
CA GLY A 37 10.07 2.29 -1.73
C GLY A 37 8.93 2.81 -2.59
N SER A 38 7.85 3.27 -1.95
CA SER A 38 6.75 3.97 -2.66
C SER A 38 7.28 5.17 -3.43
N GLN A 39 6.77 5.37 -4.64
CA GLN A 39 7.13 6.55 -5.42
C GLN A 39 6.70 7.82 -4.67
N PRO A 40 7.59 8.82 -4.53
CA PRO A 40 7.28 10.05 -3.82
C PRO A 40 6.41 10.97 -4.67
N TYR A 41 5.78 11.93 -4.01
CA TYR A 41 5.34 13.16 -4.67
C TYR A 41 6.56 14.04 -4.96
N TYR A 42 6.46 14.91 -5.96
CA TYR A 42 7.47 15.90 -6.26
C TYR A 42 6.89 17.30 -6.09
N PHE A 43 7.57 18.14 -5.32
CA PHE A 43 7.33 19.57 -5.28
C PHE A 43 8.38 20.25 -6.14
N TYR A 44 7.99 20.66 -7.34
CA TYR A 44 8.84 21.44 -8.24
C TYR A 44 8.62 22.92 -8.03
N GLY A 45 9.66 23.63 -7.60
CA GLY A 45 9.68 25.10 -7.59
C GLY A 45 10.39 25.62 -8.83
N TYR A 46 9.84 26.62 -9.47
CA TYR A 46 10.38 27.18 -10.70
C TYR A 46 10.75 28.65 -10.49
N VAL A 47 11.93 29.02 -10.93
CA VAL A 47 12.47 30.36 -10.96
C VAL A 47 13.05 30.67 -12.34
N ASN A 48 13.20 31.94 -12.66
CA ASN A 48 13.87 32.41 -13.86
C ASN A 48 14.98 33.42 -13.48
N LYS A 49 15.68 33.98 -14.49
CA LYS A 49 16.73 34.99 -14.27
C LYS A 49 16.27 36.27 -13.60
N ASP A 50 14.98 36.60 -13.73
CA ASP A 50 14.37 37.80 -13.20
C ASP A 50 13.83 37.60 -11.77
N THR A 51 13.88 36.35 -11.25
CA THR A 51 13.48 36.05 -9.88
C THR A 51 14.57 36.50 -8.90
N PRO A 52 14.26 37.36 -7.91
CA PRO A 52 15.24 37.81 -6.93
C PRO A 52 15.91 36.67 -6.17
N ASP A 53 17.21 36.82 -5.87
CA ASP A 53 17.99 35.80 -5.12
C ASP A 53 17.40 35.49 -3.75
N GLU A 54 16.84 36.47 -3.07
CA GLU A 54 16.15 36.29 -1.80
C GLU A 54 14.97 35.35 -1.94
N ILE A 55 14.10 35.54 -2.93
CA ILE A 55 12.96 34.68 -3.24
C ILE A 55 13.41 33.26 -3.61
N THR A 56 14.45 33.17 -4.44
CA THR A 56 15.05 31.88 -4.82
C THR A 56 15.58 31.12 -3.59
N SER A 57 16.24 31.81 -2.65
CA SER A 57 16.76 31.24 -1.42
C SER A 57 15.63 30.72 -0.50
N VAL A 58 14.57 31.50 -0.34
CA VAL A 58 13.38 31.10 0.43
C VAL A 58 12.73 29.86 -0.20
N LEU A 59 12.51 29.85 -1.51
CA LEU A 59 11.92 28.73 -2.24
C LEU A 59 12.77 27.45 -2.15
N LYS A 60 14.12 27.58 -2.05
CA LYS A 60 15.01 26.42 -1.84
C LYS A 60 14.97 25.88 -0.41
N LYS A 61 14.86 26.76 0.58
CA LYS A 61 14.99 26.42 2.01
C LYS A 61 13.68 25.92 2.61
N VAL A 62 12.61 26.70 2.49
CA VAL A 62 11.33 26.46 3.18
C VAL A 62 10.69 25.11 2.86
N PRO A 63 10.58 24.68 1.58
CA PRO A 63 10.00 23.38 1.28
C PRO A 63 10.80 22.21 1.89
N ARG A 64 12.13 22.29 1.87
CA ARG A 64 12.99 21.25 2.43
C ARG A 64 12.87 21.12 3.94
N GLU A 65 12.65 22.24 4.63
CA GLU A 65 12.41 22.24 6.10
C GLU A 65 11.05 21.63 6.45
N ILE A 66 10.00 22.00 5.72
CA ILE A 66 8.63 21.58 6.05
C ILE A 66 8.36 20.14 5.61
N PHE A 67 8.88 19.70 4.46
CA PHE A 67 8.66 18.35 3.94
C PHE A 67 9.61 17.30 4.54
N ILE A 68 10.43 17.67 5.51
CA ILE A 68 11.19 16.68 6.29
C ILE A 68 10.21 15.65 6.87
N ASP A 69 10.53 14.38 6.82
CA ASP A 69 9.64 13.26 7.20
C ASP A 69 8.35 13.13 6.35
N CYS A 70 8.28 13.78 5.18
CA CYS A 70 7.18 13.62 4.23
C CYS A 70 7.61 12.75 3.04
N ASN A 71 6.63 12.13 2.38
CA ASN A 71 6.83 11.42 1.11
C ASN A 71 6.84 12.39 -0.10
N ILE A 72 7.47 13.56 0.06
CA ILE A 72 7.55 14.61 -0.96
C ILE A 72 9.02 14.98 -1.17
N GLN A 73 9.48 14.87 -2.40
CA GLN A 73 10.80 15.34 -2.81
C GLN A 73 10.72 16.77 -3.35
N VAL A 74 11.75 17.58 -3.07
CA VAL A 74 11.79 18.98 -3.46
C VAL A 74 12.89 19.21 -4.49
N GLU A 75 12.53 19.79 -5.61
CA GLU A 75 13.47 20.23 -6.63
C GLU A 75 13.15 21.64 -7.10
N ILE A 76 14.19 22.49 -7.20
CA ILE A 76 14.04 23.86 -7.65
C ILE A 76 14.77 24.02 -8.97
N ILE A 77 14.04 24.45 -9.98
CA ILE A 77 14.46 24.48 -11.38
C ILE A 77 14.57 25.94 -11.82
N ASN A 78 15.74 26.29 -12.36
CA ASN A 78 15.91 27.57 -13.05
C ASN A 78 15.60 27.34 -14.55
N THR A 79 14.49 27.90 -15.01
CA THR A 79 13.97 27.66 -16.36
C THR A 79 14.88 28.20 -17.49
N ASP A 80 15.72 29.20 -17.20
CA ASP A 80 16.66 29.73 -18.16
C ASP A 80 17.94 28.91 -18.28
N LEU A 81 18.35 28.26 -17.17
CA LEU A 81 19.57 27.45 -17.09
C LEU A 81 19.33 25.98 -17.42
N GLN A 82 18.17 25.43 -17.07
CA GLN A 82 17.84 24.01 -17.15
C GLN A 82 16.74 23.77 -18.22
N LYS A 83 16.99 24.19 -19.44
CA LYS A 83 16.02 24.22 -20.56
C LYS A 83 15.49 22.83 -20.95
N ASP A 84 16.26 21.77 -20.71
CA ASP A 84 15.91 20.39 -21.06
C ASP A 84 15.40 19.59 -19.87
N HIS A 85 15.09 20.27 -18.74
CA HIS A 85 14.65 19.55 -17.54
C HIS A 85 13.25 18.93 -17.74
N PRO A 86 13.08 17.61 -17.47
CA PRO A 86 11.82 16.90 -17.78
C PRO A 86 10.58 17.47 -17.06
N ALA A 87 10.75 18.13 -15.92
CA ALA A 87 9.65 18.73 -15.20
C ALA A 87 9.13 20.04 -15.81
N LEU A 88 9.80 20.63 -16.81
CA LEU A 88 9.30 21.82 -17.54
C LEU A 88 7.99 21.54 -18.28
N LYS A 89 7.73 20.28 -18.65
CA LYS A 89 6.45 19.88 -19.23
C LYS A 89 5.23 20.25 -18.38
N TYR A 90 5.37 20.27 -17.06
CA TYR A 90 4.27 20.61 -16.15
C TYR A 90 3.93 22.11 -16.15
N LEU A 91 4.91 22.99 -16.40
CA LEU A 91 4.64 24.42 -16.62
C LEU A 91 3.74 24.65 -17.84
N SER A 92 4.08 23.95 -18.94
CA SER A 92 3.32 24.05 -20.19
C SER A 92 1.91 23.47 -20.03
N SER A 93 1.77 22.32 -19.35
CA SER A 93 0.46 21.67 -19.16
C SER A 93 -0.50 22.46 -18.25
N LEU A 94 0.03 23.31 -17.37
CA LEU A 94 -0.76 24.17 -16.47
C LEU A 94 -0.76 25.65 -16.91
N GLU A 95 -0.21 25.95 -18.09
CA GLU A 95 -0.15 27.30 -18.68
C GLU A 95 0.49 28.35 -17.75
N ILE A 96 1.48 27.95 -16.92
CA ILE A 96 2.13 28.82 -15.95
C ILE A 96 3.20 29.66 -16.66
N GLN A 97 3.05 30.98 -16.62
CA GLN A 97 3.97 31.94 -17.28
C GLN A 97 4.65 32.90 -16.29
N SER A 98 4.21 32.94 -15.02
CA SER A 98 4.74 33.85 -14.00
C SER A 98 5.61 33.12 -12.99
N PHE A 99 6.72 33.75 -12.57
CA PHE A 99 7.67 33.21 -11.59
C PHE A 99 7.81 34.10 -10.35
N PRO A 100 8.12 33.56 -9.17
CA PRO A 100 8.31 32.14 -8.87
C PRO A 100 6.99 31.36 -8.98
N ALA A 101 7.07 30.09 -9.36
CA ALA A 101 5.93 29.17 -9.44
C ALA A 101 6.24 27.86 -8.73
N ALA A 102 5.21 27.11 -8.34
CA ALA A 102 5.38 25.76 -7.83
C ALA A 102 4.28 24.81 -8.31
N ILE A 103 4.67 23.58 -8.49
CA ILE A 103 3.79 22.49 -8.95
C ILE A 103 4.02 21.27 -8.06
N LEU A 104 2.94 20.69 -7.56
CA LEU A 104 2.94 19.37 -6.92
C LEU A 104 2.64 18.32 -7.98
N VAL A 105 3.47 17.27 -8.06
CA VAL A 105 3.29 16.15 -8.98
C VAL A 105 3.11 14.87 -8.15
N SER A 106 2.04 14.13 -8.46
CA SER A 106 1.73 12.85 -7.80
C SER A 106 2.58 11.69 -8.36
N PRO A 107 2.67 10.55 -7.67
CA PRO A 107 3.37 9.36 -8.15
C PRO A 107 2.92 8.86 -9.53
N ASP A 108 1.67 9.06 -9.89
CA ASP A 108 1.09 8.71 -11.19
C ASP A 108 1.24 9.80 -12.26
N GLY A 109 1.99 10.87 -11.96
CA GLY A 109 2.34 11.94 -12.91
C GLY A 109 1.31 13.05 -13.08
N ARG A 110 0.20 13.07 -12.35
CA ARG A 110 -0.73 14.18 -12.33
C ARG A 110 -0.08 15.40 -11.68
N SER A 111 -0.38 16.59 -12.20
CA SER A 111 0.20 17.84 -11.73
C SER A 111 -0.87 18.78 -11.16
N LEU A 112 -0.51 19.53 -10.14
CA LEU A 112 -1.37 20.51 -9.47
C LEU A 112 -0.57 21.79 -9.23
N SER A 113 -1.05 22.93 -9.70
CA SER A 113 -0.47 24.23 -9.40
C SER A 113 -0.63 24.57 -7.91
N VAL A 114 0.49 24.98 -7.29
CA VAL A 114 0.55 25.40 -5.88
C VAL A 114 0.65 26.91 -5.81
N PRO A 115 -0.32 27.59 -5.19
CA PRO A 115 -0.35 29.06 -5.13
C PRO A 115 0.66 29.57 -4.08
N VAL A 116 1.93 29.68 -4.47
CA VAL A 116 3.03 30.08 -3.60
C VAL A 116 3.19 31.59 -3.43
N LYS A 117 2.49 32.38 -4.24
CA LYS A 117 2.53 33.84 -4.20
C LYS A 117 1.14 34.39 -3.86
N ASN A 118 1.11 35.31 -2.89
CA ASN A 118 -0.05 36.11 -2.55
C ASN A 118 0.41 37.56 -2.39
N ASP A 119 -0.15 38.50 -3.16
CA ASP A 119 0.31 39.87 -3.19
C ASP A 119 -0.01 40.65 -1.87
N SER A 120 -0.81 40.08 -0.98
CA SER A 120 -1.20 40.69 0.30
C SER A 120 -0.25 40.33 1.47
N GLU A 121 0.75 39.44 1.24
CA GLU A 121 1.66 39.03 2.31
C GLU A 121 3.08 38.73 1.81
N PRO A 122 4.12 38.72 2.70
CA PRO A 122 5.47 38.34 2.32
C PRO A 122 5.52 36.94 1.71
N PHE A 123 6.40 36.76 0.72
CA PHE A 123 6.54 35.50 -0.01
C PHE A 123 6.82 34.30 0.91
N ASP A 124 7.64 34.44 1.96
CA ASP A 124 7.92 33.37 2.92
C ASP A 124 6.65 32.86 3.60
N ASN A 125 5.76 33.77 4.02
CA ASN A 125 4.50 33.42 4.68
C ASN A 125 3.53 32.73 3.70
N SER A 126 3.38 33.27 2.51
CA SER A 126 2.56 32.72 1.44
C SER A 126 3.02 31.30 1.06
N LEU A 127 4.34 31.12 0.88
CA LEU A 127 4.94 29.82 0.58
C LEU A 127 4.71 28.80 1.71
N ARG A 128 4.93 29.19 2.97
CA ARG A 128 4.69 28.32 4.14
C ARG A 128 3.24 27.90 4.25
N SER A 129 2.31 28.83 4.05
CA SER A 129 0.88 28.54 4.03
C SER A 129 0.51 27.54 2.93
N ALA A 130 0.98 27.78 1.70
CA ALA A 130 0.74 26.89 0.58
C ALA A 130 1.28 25.47 0.81
N ILE A 131 2.51 25.36 1.33
CA ILE A 131 3.15 24.07 1.61
C ILE A 131 2.46 23.32 2.75
N ASN A 132 2.08 24.03 3.83
CA ASN A 132 1.35 23.41 4.93
C ASN A 132 0.01 22.82 4.46
N ASN A 133 -0.68 23.47 3.53
CA ASN A 133 -1.92 22.94 2.95
C ASN A 133 -1.68 21.65 2.14
N ILE A 134 -0.47 21.45 1.60
CA ILE A 134 -0.12 20.19 0.91
C ILE A 134 -0.07 19.01 1.87
N ILE A 135 0.50 19.17 3.06
CA ILE A 135 0.76 18.05 3.99
C ILE A 135 -0.30 17.90 5.08
N PHE A 136 -1.13 18.91 5.29
CA PHE A 136 -2.12 18.94 6.36
C PHE A 136 -3.51 19.29 5.84
N SER A 137 -4.47 18.51 6.26
CA SER A 137 -5.89 18.86 6.28
C SER A 137 -6.59 18.09 7.41
N PRO A 138 -7.71 18.58 7.96
CA PRO A 138 -8.40 17.89 9.04
C PRO A 138 -8.80 16.47 8.70
N ILE A 139 -9.24 16.22 7.46
CA ILE A 139 -9.66 14.88 7.04
C ILE A 139 -8.45 13.97 6.83
N ARG A 140 -7.38 14.42 6.17
CA ARG A 140 -6.17 13.60 6.00
C ARG A 140 -5.53 13.25 7.35
N ASP A 141 -5.47 14.20 8.28
CA ASP A 141 -4.97 13.92 9.63
C ASP A 141 -5.86 12.92 10.37
N LYS A 142 -7.18 13.01 10.20
CA LYS A 142 -8.13 12.03 10.73
C LYS A 142 -7.93 10.66 10.10
N ILE A 143 -7.77 10.57 8.76
CA ILE A 143 -7.51 9.29 8.05
C ILE A 143 -6.25 8.63 8.62
N ILE A 144 -5.14 9.37 8.77
CA ILE A 144 -3.88 8.80 9.30
C ILE A 144 -4.07 8.30 10.72
N ARG A 145 -4.64 9.10 11.60
CA ARG A 145 -4.86 8.73 12.99
C ARG A 145 -5.72 7.48 13.11
N GLU A 146 -6.85 7.44 12.41
CA GLU A 146 -7.75 6.30 12.45
C GLU A 146 -7.11 5.06 11.76
N ALA A 147 -6.36 5.20 10.67
CA ALA A 147 -5.69 4.08 10.02
C ALA A 147 -4.58 3.46 10.90
N ILE A 148 -3.93 4.25 11.76
CA ILE A 148 -2.97 3.73 12.74
C ILE A 148 -3.68 2.86 13.77
N GLU A 149 -4.80 3.30 14.33
CA GLU A 149 -5.47 2.67 15.45
C GLU A 149 -6.47 1.58 15.04
N LYS A 150 -7.13 1.77 13.90
CA LYS A 150 -8.21 0.90 13.43
C LYS A 150 -7.74 -0.10 12.39
N TYR A 151 -8.61 -1.03 12.06
CA TYR A 151 -8.39 -2.00 10.98
C TYR A 151 -8.15 -1.33 9.63
N GLY A 152 -8.94 -0.31 9.33
CA GLY A 152 -8.85 0.52 8.14
C GLY A 152 -9.84 1.67 8.20
N VAL A 153 -9.87 2.48 7.16
CA VAL A 153 -10.76 3.63 7.02
C VAL A 153 -11.48 3.55 5.69
N ILE A 154 -12.82 3.59 5.72
CA ILE A 154 -13.62 3.88 4.53
C ILE A 154 -13.83 5.38 4.47
N LEU A 155 -13.39 6.02 3.40
CA LEU A 155 -13.66 7.42 3.11
C LEU A 155 -14.84 7.50 2.15
N LEU A 156 -15.94 8.10 2.57
CA LEU A 156 -17.09 8.42 1.72
C LEU A 156 -17.02 9.90 1.35
N ILE A 157 -16.92 10.20 0.05
CA ILE A 157 -16.94 11.55 -0.50
C ILE A 157 -18.35 11.77 -1.00
N GLU A 158 -19.08 12.62 -0.29
CA GLU A 158 -20.51 12.86 -0.52
C GLU A 158 -20.72 13.80 -1.72
N SER A 159 -21.83 13.65 -2.42
CA SER A 159 -22.31 14.59 -3.43
C SER A 159 -23.33 15.55 -2.83
N GLU A 160 -23.89 16.45 -3.64
CA GLU A 160 -25.00 17.32 -3.22
C GLU A 160 -26.30 16.53 -2.96
N ASN A 161 -26.41 15.27 -3.42
CA ASN A 161 -27.61 14.45 -3.23
C ASN A 161 -27.59 13.72 -1.87
N ALA A 162 -28.25 14.30 -0.88
CA ALA A 162 -28.32 13.76 0.48
C ALA A 162 -28.93 12.35 0.57
N GLN A 163 -29.89 12.01 -0.31
CA GLN A 163 -30.51 10.69 -0.32
C GLN A 163 -29.54 9.60 -0.79
N GLU A 164 -28.79 9.88 -1.87
CA GLU A 164 -27.73 8.97 -2.33
C GLU A 164 -26.61 8.81 -1.28
N ASN A 165 -26.18 9.92 -0.68
CA ASN A 165 -25.18 9.87 0.39
C ASN A 165 -25.63 8.96 1.54
N GLY A 166 -26.91 9.05 1.96
CA GLY A 166 -27.50 8.20 2.97
C GLY A 166 -27.44 6.73 2.61
N LYS A 167 -27.85 6.38 1.39
CA LYS A 167 -27.79 5.01 0.86
C LYS A 167 -26.37 4.41 0.96
N TYR A 168 -25.37 5.13 0.44
CA TYR A 168 -24.00 4.62 0.41
C TYR A 168 -23.32 4.62 1.79
N ARG A 169 -23.74 5.50 2.67
CA ARG A 169 -23.36 5.48 4.09
C ARG A 169 -23.84 4.17 4.78
N GLU A 170 -25.10 3.78 4.57
CA GLU A 170 -25.62 2.53 5.10
C GLU A 170 -24.90 1.30 4.54
N VAL A 171 -24.60 1.30 3.24
CA VAL A 171 -23.78 0.23 2.60
C VAL A 171 -22.40 0.12 3.26
N ALA A 172 -21.72 1.25 3.48
CA ALA A 172 -20.41 1.27 4.14
C ALA A 172 -20.48 0.77 5.59
N LEU A 173 -21.48 1.17 6.34
CA LEU A 173 -21.68 0.70 7.72
C LEU A 173 -22.01 -0.80 7.78
N SER A 174 -22.79 -1.31 6.82
CA SER A 174 -23.06 -2.76 6.71
C SER A 174 -21.77 -3.55 6.44
N ALA A 175 -20.92 -3.08 5.53
CA ALA A 175 -19.64 -3.70 5.27
C ALA A 175 -18.72 -3.70 6.51
N ILE A 176 -18.71 -2.61 7.29
CA ILE A 176 -17.96 -2.51 8.56
C ILE A 176 -18.44 -3.55 9.57
N GLU A 177 -19.74 -3.72 9.77
CA GLU A 177 -20.26 -4.72 10.71
C GLU A 177 -19.95 -6.16 10.26
N LYS A 178 -19.98 -6.44 8.96
CA LYS A 178 -19.60 -7.75 8.44
C LYS A 178 -18.13 -8.07 8.66
N ILE A 179 -17.23 -7.14 8.29
CA ILE A 179 -15.79 -7.38 8.50
C ILE A 179 -15.44 -7.47 9.99
N LYS A 180 -16.07 -6.69 10.85
CA LYS A 180 -15.91 -6.77 12.31
C LYS A 180 -16.22 -8.16 12.86
N ASN A 181 -17.23 -8.84 12.30
CA ASN A 181 -17.53 -10.22 12.67
C ASN A 181 -16.46 -11.21 12.16
N GLN A 182 -15.92 -11.00 10.95
CA GLN A 182 -14.84 -11.81 10.40
C GLN A 182 -13.53 -11.62 11.15
N MET A 183 -13.25 -10.40 11.65
CA MET A 183 -12.02 -10.10 12.40
C MET A 183 -11.81 -11.02 13.60
N LYS A 184 -12.88 -11.53 14.22
CA LYS A 184 -12.82 -12.47 15.35
C LYS A 184 -12.18 -13.82 15.01
N THR A 185 -12.16 -14.18 13.74
CA THR A 185 -11.60 -15.44 13.22
C THR A 185 -10.28 -15.26 12.46
N MET A 186 -9.78 -14.04 12.37
CA MET A 186 -8.50 -13.76 11.71
C MET A 186 -7.33 -14.31 12.54
N VAL A 187 -6.28 -14.72 11.84
CA VAL A 187 -5.06 -15.28 12.46
C VAL A 187 -4.39 -14.29 13.41
N LYS A 188 -4.46 -13.00 13.09
CA LYS A 188 -3.99 -11.92 13.96
C LYS A 188 -5.16 -11.06 14.37
N GLU A 189 -5.35 -10.95 15.66
CA GLU A 189 -6.38 -10.10 16.24
C GLU A 189 -6.03 -8.62 16.03
N ILE A 190 -7.01 -7.87 15.50
CA ILE A 190 -6.96 -6.42 15.39
C ILE A 190 -8.09 -5.87 16.27
N GLU A 191 -7.72 -5.12 17.29
CA GLU A 191 -8.64 -4.74 18.37
C GLU A 191 -9.82 -3.89 17.88
N HIS A 192 -9.59 -3.01 16.91
CA HIS A 192 -10.58 -2.01 16.50
C HIS A 192 -11.03 -2.20 15.05
N PRO A 193 -12.36 -2.27 14.79
CA PRO A 193 -12.90 -2.40 13.43
C PRO A 193 -12.62 -1.17 12.58
N PRO A 194 -12.86 -1.25 11.25
CA PRO A 194 -12.78 -0.10 10.36
C PRO A 194 -13.71 1.02 10.78
N VAL A 195 -13.41 2.24 10.37
CA VAL A 195 -14.23 3.43 10.61
C VAL A 195 -14.64 4.08 9.30
N LEU A 196 -15.84 4.67 9.30
CA LEU A 196 -16.33 5.51 8.20
C LEU A 196 -16.00 6.98 8.47
N ILE A 197 -15.35 7.62 7.52
CA ILE A 197 -15.12 9.08 7.48
C ILE A 197 -15.87 9.62 6.27
N SER A 198 -16.56 10.74 6.42
CA SER A 198 -17.22 11.41 5.30
C SER A 198 -16.62 12.78 5.03
N ILE A 199 -16.52 13.13 3.75
CA ILE A 199 -16.23 14.48 3.27
C ILE A 199 -17.51 15.00 2.63
N LYS A 200 -17.99 16.14 3.11
CA LYS A 200 -19.16 16.81 2.55
C LYS A 200 -18.74 17.88 1.55
N PRO A 201 -19.60 18.25 0.60
CA PRO A 201 -19.30 19.24 -0.45
C PRO A 201 -18.74 20.57 0.08
N GLU A 202 -19.25 21.08 1.20
CA GLU A 202 -18.77 22.31 1.82
C GLU A 202 -17.30 22.27 2.26
N SER A 203 -16.72 21.08 2.37
CA SER A 203 -15.31 20.87 2.74
C SER A 203 -14.39 20.66 1.53
N PHE A 204 -14.89 20.54 0.32
CA PHE A 204 -14.10 20.14 -0.85
C PHE A 204 -12.94 21.08 -1.16
N LEU A 205 -13.15 22.39 -1.07
CA LEU A 205 -12.08 23.38 -1.29
C LEU A 205 -10.94 23.19 -0.29
N ARG A 206 -11.26 22.90 0.96
CA ARG A 206 -10.26 22.63 2.03
C ARG A 206 -9.56 21.30 1.83
N GLU A 207 -10.23 20.30 1.27
CA GLU A 207 -9.73 18.96 1.02
C GLU A 207 -9.28 18.76 -0.45
N LYS A 208 -9.06 19.86 -1.19
CA LYS A 208 -8.68 19.83 -2.61
C LYS A 208 -7.50 18.91 -2.90
N ILE A 209 -6.48 18.90 -2.03
CA ILE A 209 -5.29 18.03 -2.19
C ILE A 209 -5.69 16.55 -2.04
N LEU A 210 -6.55 16.21 -1.07
CA LEU A 210 -7.02 14.83 -0.90
C LEU A 210 -7.85 14.36 -2.10
N LEU A 211 -8.77 15.20 -2.58
CA LEU A 211 -9.57 14.88 -3.77
C LEU A 211 -8.68 14.70 -5.00
N TRP A 212 -7.73 15.61 -5.20
CA TRP A 212 -6.77 15.50 -6.30
C TRP A 212 -5.91 14.23 -6.20
N CYS A 213 -5.46 13.83 -4.99
CA CYS A 213 -4.74 12.56 -4.79
C CYS A 213 -5.57 11.34 -5.21
N LEU A 214 -6.89 11.42 -5.11
CA LEU A 214 -7.82 10.38 -5.54
C LEU A 214 -8.23 10.49 -7.02
N GLY A 215 -7.71 11.48 -7.75
CA GLY A 215 -8.09 11.74 -9.13
C GLY A 215 -9.48 12.34 -9.30
N LEU A 216 -9.96 13.03 -8.26
CA LEU A 216 -11.25 13.69 -8.25
C LEU A 216 -11.09 15.21 -8.42
N GLU A 217 -12.05 15.81 -9.09
CA GLU A 217 -12.23 17.26 -9.15
C GLU A 217 -13.06 17.73 -7.95
N VAL A 218 -13.12 19.05 -7.75
CA VAL A 218 -13.86 19.64 -6.63
C VAL A 218 -15.38 19.54 -6.85
N GLU A 219 -15.83 19.42 -8.09
CA GLU A 219 -17.26 19.29 -8.45
C GLU A 219 -17.61 17.80 -8.66
N LEU A 220 -18.29 17.22 -7.68
CA LEU A 220 -18.72 15.83 -7.73
C LEU A 220 -20.23 15.72 -7.88
N THR A 221 -20.67 15.09 -8.96
CA THR A 221 -22.09 14.84 -9.21
C THR A 221 -22.61 13.59 -8.52
N LYS A 222 -21.73 12.65 -8.21
CA LYS A 222 -22.07 11.36 -7.56
C LYS A 222 -21.10 11.05 -6.43
N PRO A 223 -21.56 10.37 -5.35
CA PRO A 223 -20.69 9.97 -4.25
C PRO A 223 -19.58 9.01 -4.71
N CYS A 224 -18.43 9.08 -4.02
CA CYS A 224 -17.31 8.18 -4.22
C CYS A 224 -16.86 7.58 -2.90
N ALA A 225 -16.21 6.40 -2.94
CA ALA A 225 -15.62 5.80 -1.76
C ALA A 225 -14.21 5.27 -2.05
N ALA A 226 -13.32 5.45 -1.07
CA ALA A 226 -11.96 4.92 -1.08
C ALA A 226 -11.66 4.24 0.27
N VAL A 227 -10.78 3.25 0.26
CA VAL A 227 -10.37 2.54 1.49
C VAL A 227 -8.90 2.83 1.78
N PHE A 228 -8.60 3.17 3.04
CA PHE A 228 -7.26 3.46 3.51
C PHE A 228 -6.86 2.55 4.67
N TYR A 229 -5.56 2.26 4.78
CA TYR A 229 -4.99 1.48 5.87
C TYR A 229 -3.52 1.85 6.09
N GLY A 230 -2.91 1.36 7.16
CA GLY A 230 -1.48 1.55 7.42
C GLY A 230 -1.08 3.04 7.50
N ARG A 231 -0.08 3.45 6.74
CA ARG A 231 0.41 4.85 6.64
C ARG A 231 -0.51 5.77 5.81
N ALA A 232 -1.83 5.62 5.90
CA ALA A 232 -2.79 6.26 4.99
C ALA A 232 -2.57 5.86 3.51
N ARG A 233 -2.31 4.58 3.31
CA ARG A 233 -2.19 3.97 1.99
C ARG A 233 -3.58 3.68 1.44
N TRP A 234 -3.84 4.14 0.23
CA TRP A 234 -5.08 3.82 -0.48
C TRP A 234 -4.98 2.43 -1.07
N ILE A 235 -5.98 1.57 -0.82
CA ILE A 235 -6.08 0.19 -1.32
C ILE A 235 -7.31 0.01 -2.20
N GLY A 236 -7.14 -0.70 -3.30
CA GLY A 236 -8.20 -0.95 -4.27
C GLY A 236 -8.56 0.26 -5.13
N PRO A 237 -9.59 0.15 -5.96
CA PRO A 237 -10.05 1.24 -6.81
C PRO A 237 -10.81 2.32 -6.03
N LEU A 238 -10.88 3.53 -6.61
CA LEU A 238 -11.88 4.50 -6.21
C LEU A 238 -13.25 4.04 -6.73
N MET A 239 -14.16 3.71 -5.83
CA MET A 239 -15.52 3.30 -6.17
C MET A 239 -16.41 4.52 -6.39
N LYS A 240 -17.15 4.55 -7.48
CA LYS A 240 -18.08 5.63 -7.83
C LYS A 240 -19.53 5.14 -7.76
N ALA A 241 -20.37 5.83 -7.04
CA ALA A 241 -21.82 5.58 -6.96
C ALA A 241 -22.16 4.07 -6.90
N GLU A 242 -22.65 3.49 -7.98
CA GLU A 242 -23.15 2.12 -8.07
C GLU A 242 -22.07 1.05 -7.77
N GLU A 243 -20.78 1.40 -7.87
CA GLU A 243 -19.67 0.53 -7.48
C GLU A 243 -19.51 0.44 -5.96
N ILE A 244 -20.10 1.40 -5.20
CA ILE A 244 -20.12 1.38 -3.74
C ILE A 244 -21.14 0.34 -3.29
N THR A 245 -20.74 -0.92 -3.33
CA THR A 245 -21.55 -2.04 -2.84
C THR A 245 -20.92 -2.65 -1.59
N GLU A 246 -21.77 -3.29 -0.78
CA GLU A 246 -21.28 -4.01 0.39
C GLU A 246 -20.26 -5.09 -0.01
N THR A 247 -20.49 -5.81 -1.10
CA THR A 247 -19.60 -6.85 -1.61
C THR A 247 -18.22 -6.28 -1.98
N ASN A 248 -18.17 -5.16 -2.70
CA ASN A 248 -16.91 -4.54 -3.11
C ASN A 248 -16.13 -4.00 -1.91
N LEU A 249 -16.81 -3.30 -1.00
CA LEU A 249 -16.18 -2.80 0.23
C LEU A 249 -15.67 -3.93 1.11
N LEU A 250 -16.48 -4.98 1.32
CA LEU A 250 -16.09 -6.13 2.11
C LEU A 250 -14.91 -6.88 1.46
N GLY A 251 -14.91 -7.03 0.14
CA GLY A 251 -13.79 -7.61 -0.60
C GLY A 251 -12.47 -6.89 -0.33
N ILE A 252 -12.45 -5.54 -0.45
CA ILE A 252 -11.26 -4.74 -0.16
C ILE A 252 -10.87 -4.83 1.32
N LEU A 253 -11.84 -4.73 2.23
CA LEU A 253 -11.57 -4.84 3.67
C LEU A 253 -11.00 -6.22 4.04
N SER A 254 -11.49 -7.30 3.44
CA SER A 254 -10.99 -8.66 3.72
C SER A 254 -9.50 -8.79 3.39
N ILE A 255 -9.04 -8.17 2.30
CA ILE A 255 -7.62 -8.17 1.90
C ILE A 255 -6.73 -7.59 3.00
N ILE A 256 -7.16 -6.54 3.71
CA ILE A 256 -6.37 -5.88 4.76
C ILE A 256 -6.00 -6.85 5.89
N GLY A 257 -6.86 -7.81 6.20
CA GLY A 257 -6.64 -8.81 7.27
C GLY A 257 -5.90 -10.06 6.82
N GLU A 258 -5.71 -10.23 5.51
CA GLU A 258 -5.04 -11.42 4.99
C GLU A 258 -3.54 -11.44 5.28
N ASN A 259 -2.96 -12.62 5.24
CA ASN A 259 -1.53 -12.79 5.38
C ASN A 259 -0.81 -12.34 4.10
N CYS A 260 0.26 -11.58 4.24
CA CYS A 260 1.00 -11.03 3.10
C CYS A 260 1.68 -12.08 2.20
N GLU A 261 1.77 -13.34 2.63
CA GLU A 261 2.33 -14.46 1.87
C GLU A 261 1.32 -15.19 0.99
N CYS A 262 0.03 -14.84 1.08
CA CYS A 262 -1.05 -15.57 0.38
C CYS A 262 -1.17 -15.24 -1.12
N GLY A 263 -0.12 -14.74 -1.76
CA GLY A 263 -0.09 -14.52 -3.21
C GLY A 263 -0.88 -13.31 -3.68
N LEU A 264 -1.09 -12.34 -2.80
CA LEU A 264 -1.66 -11.06 -3.18
C LEU A 264 -0.75 -10.35 -4.19
N ASP A 265 -1.35 -9.82 -5.23
CA ASP A 265 -0.64 -8.93 -6.15
C ASP A 265 -0.07 -7.75 -5.37
N ILE A 266 1.23 -7.50 -5.54
CA ILE A 266 1.95 -6.41 -4.88
C ILE A 266 1.30 -5.04 -5.17
N SER A 267 0.60 -4.89 -6.29
CA SER A 267 -0.15 -3.68 -6.64
C SER A 267 -1.23 -3.34 -5.62
N TRP A 268 -1.86 -4.33 -4.98
CA TRP A 268 -2.86 -4.13 -3.93
C TRP A 268 -2.23 -3.60 -2.64
N VAL A 269 -1.05 -4.12 -2.29
CA VAL A 269 -0.33 -3.74 -1.06
C VAL A 269 0.50 -2.48 -1.28
N GLY A 270 0.92 -2.25 -2.54
CA GLY A 270 1.72 -1.11 -2.96
C GLY A 270 0.94 0.18 -3.25
N GLY A 271 -0.32 0.30 -2.84
CA GLY A 271 -1.19 1.46 -3.11
C GLY A 271 -0.56 2.82 -2.79
N THR A 272 -1.04 3.86 -3.44
CA THR A 272 -0.52 5.23 -3.31
C THR A 272 -0.65 5.75 -1.88
N LEU A 273 0.44 6.28 -1.33
CA LEU A 273 0.41 7.02 -0.06
C LEU A 273 -0.15 8.42 -0.28
N LEU A 274 -0.94 8.92 0.66
CA LEU A 274 -1.28 10.34 0.68
C LEU A 274 -0.02 11.19 1.00
N PRO A 275 0.04 12.46 0.55
CA PRO A 275 1.10 13.38 0.96
C PRO A 275 0.89 13.75 2.43
N VAL A 276 1.71 13.18 3.31
CA VAL A 276 1.56 13.30 4.76
C VAL A 276 2.91 13.35 5.45
N LYS A 277 2.94 13.94 6.63
CA LYS A 277 4.11 13.92 7.50
C LYS A 277 4.10 12.67 8.38
N TRP A 278 5.14 11.84 8.22
CA TRP A 278 5.35 10.61 8.98
C TRP A 278 6.46 10.79 10.02
N ASP A 279 6.18 11.63 11.01
CA ASP A 279 7.10 12.04 12.04
C ASP A 279 7.43 10.92 13.06
N GLN A 280 8.49 11.13 13.85
CA GLN A 280 8.95 10.18 14.87
C GLN A 280 7.85 9.79 15.88
N LYS A 281 6.91 10.71 16.18
CA LYS A 281 5.81 10.42 17.10
C LYS A 281 4.88 9.34 16.53
N LYS A 282 4.50 9.44 15.26
CA LYS A 282 3.69 8.43 14.57
C LYS A 282 4.46 7.12 14.42
N GLN A 283 5.74 7.17 14.04
CA GLN A 283 6.60 5.99 13.94
C GLN A 283 6.66 5.24 15.28
N ALA A 284 6.93 5.93 16.38
CA ALA A 284 6.97 5.33 17.71
C ALA A 284 5.61 4.79 18.20
N GLN A 285 4.49 5.43 17.81
CA GLN A 285 3.15 4.95 18.09
C GLN A 285 2.90 3.62 17.36
N VAL A 286 3.22 3.55 16.08
CA VAL A 286 3.04 2.36 15.25
C VAL A 286 3.96 1.22 15.70
N ALA A 287 5.24 1.50 16.00
CA ALA A 287 6.16 0.48 16.51
C ALA A 287 5.65 -0.19 17.80
N ARG A 288 5.05 0.60 18.71
CA ARG A 288 4.42 0.06 19.92
C ARG A 288 3.19 -0.79 19.62
N LEU A 289 2.34 -0.34 18.69
CA LEU A 289 1.12 -1.05 18.28
C LEU A 289 1.45 -2.40 17.63
N LEU A 290 2.41 -2.41 16.71
CA LEU A 290 2.77 -3.59 15.93
C LEU A 290 3.72 -4.53 16.68
N LYS A 291 4.34 -4.08 17.78
CA LYS A 291 5.38 -4.80 18.53
C LYS A 291 6.65 -5.07 17.70
N PHE A 292 6.85 -4.34 16.62
CA PHE A 292 8.07 -4.27 15.83
C PHE A 292 8.19 -2.87 15.19
N ASP A 293 9.41 -2.51 14.79
CA ASP A 293 9.68 -1.21 14.14
C ASP A 293 9.56 -1.34 12.62
N PRO A 294 8.52 -0.75 11.97
CA PRO A 294 8.35 -0.79 10.52
C PRO A 294 9.43 -0.01 9.75
N GLU A 295 10.16 0.88 10.42
CA GLU A 295 11.27 1.62 9.81
C GLU A 295 12.60 0.84 9.87
N ASN A 296 12.67 -0.25 10.62
CA ASN A 296 13.87 -1.09 10.69
C ASN A 296 14.24 -1.66 9.31
N PRO A 297 15.47 -1.43 8.81
CA PRO A 297 15.91 -1.90 7.50
C PRO A 297 15.78 -3.43 7.31
N LEU A 298 15.99 -4.21 8.37
CA LEU A 298 15.86 -5.68 8.32
C LEU A 298 14.40 -6.10 8.11
N VAL A 299 13.45 -5.43 8.76
CA VAL A 299 12.00 -5.65 8.56
C VAL A 299 11.61 -5.30 7.13
N LYS A 300 12.08 -4.16 6.61
CA LYS A 300 11.85 -3.75 5.21
C LYS A 300 12.38 -4.79 4.22
N LEU A 301 13.58 -5.30 4.43
CA LEU A 301 14.17 -6.35 3.59
C LEU A 301 13.39 -7.66 3.66
N GLU A 302 13.00 -8.09 4.86
CA GLU A 302 12.23 -9.32 5.08
C GLU A 302 10.88 -9.24 4.35
N VAL A 303 10.10 -8.17 4.59
CA VAL A 303 8.79 -7.99 3.95
C VAL A 303 8.91 -7.86 2.43
N ASN A 304 9.91 -7.12 1.92
CA ASN A 304 10.15 -7.02 0.48
C ASN A 304 10.45 -8.40 -0.14
N ARG A 305 11.21 -9.25 0.56
CA ARG A 305 11.49 -10.61 0.12
C ARG A 305 10.21 -11.47 0.09
N ILE A 306 9.39 -11.42 1.15
CA ILE A 306 8.11 -12.14 1.23
C ILE A 306 7.20 -11.73 0.07
N MET A 307 7.03 -10.44 -0.16
CA MET A 307 6.17 -9.91 -1.21
C MET A 307 6.62 -10.35 -2.61
N LYS A 308 7.94 -10.37 -2.88
CA LYS A 308 8.49 -10.86 -4.16
C LYS A 308 8.30 -12.35 -4.36
N MET A 309 8.34 -13.16 -3.31
CA MET A 309 8.12 -14.62 -3.41
C MET A 309 6.63 -14.94 -3.60
N GLY A 310 5.72 -14.21 -2.96
CA GLY A 310 4.28 -14.39 -3.09
C GLY A 310 3.77 -14.14 -4.51
N SER A 311 4.26 -13.11 -5.17
CA SER A 311 3.84 -12.77 -6.55
C SER A 311 4.20 -13.81 -7.62
N SER A 312 5.18 -14.70 -7.34
CA SER A 312 5.58 -15.76 -8.27
C SER A 312 4.75 -17.05 -8.15
N SER A 313 3.89 -17.18 -7.16
CA SER A 313 3.25 -18.46 -6.78
C SER A 313 1.81 -18.63 -7.27
N TYR A 314 1.13 -17.59 -7.72
CA TYR A 314 -0.25 -17.66 -8.19
C TYR A 314 -0.45 -16.91 -9.53
N PRO A 315 -0.63 -17.62 -10.65
CA PRO A 315 -1.15 -17.01 -11.86
C PRO A 315 -2.66 -16.78 -11.68
N GLY A 316 -3.05 -15.52 -11.50
CA GLY A 316 -4.41 -15.06 -11.74
C GLY A 316 -5.45 -15.44 -10.69
N VAL A 317 -5.55 -14.69 -9.63
CA VAL A 317 -6.87 -14.48 -9.02
C VAL A 317 -7.68 -13.63 -10.02
N PRO A 318 -8.90 -14.05 -10.42
CA PRO A 318 -9.70 -13.24 -11.33
C PRO A 318 -9.93 -11.87 -10.73
N VAL A 319 -9.50 -10.83 -11.43
CA VAL A 319 -9.80 -9.44 -11.05
C VAL A 319 -11.32 -9.31 -11.07
N MET A 320 -11.93 -9.13 -9.91
CA MET A 320 -13.37 -9.04 -9.73
C MET A 320 -13.94 -7.67 -10.18
N PHE A 321 -13.10 -6.86 -10.81
CA PHE A 321 -13.46 -5.53 -11.30
C PHE A 321 -13.18 -5.42 -12.80
N PRO A 322 -14.14 -4.96 -13.61
CA PRO A 322 -13.89 -4.71 -15.02
C PRO A 322 -12.87 -3.60 -15.19
N ASP A 323 -11.96 -3.84 -16.11
CA ASP A 323 -10.88 -2.99 -16.60
C ASP A 323 -11.13 -1.48 -16.47
N SER A 324 -10.52 -0.84 -15.51
CA SER A 324 -10.25 0.59 -15.61
C SER A 324 -8.85 0.75 -16.19
N THR A 325 -8.81 1.15 -17.43
CA THR A 325 -7.65 1.36 -18.30
C THR A 325 -6.51 2.12 -17.61
N LEU A 326 -5.58 1.37 -17.05
CA LEU A 326 -4.22 1.82 -16.78
C LEU A 326 -3.28 0.88 -17.51
N LYS A 327 -3.06 1.15 -18.81
CA LYS A 327 -1.92 0.61 -19.54
C LYS A 327 -0.67 1.25 -18.97
N SER A 328 0.00 0.54 -18.08
CA SER A 328 1.41 0.78 -17.83
C SER A 328 2.20 0.00 -18.87
N ASP A 329 2.64 0.68 -19.92
CA ASP A 329 3.67 0.17 -20.82
C ASP A 329 5.00 0.11 -20.05
N LEU A 330 5.20 -0.96 -19.30
CA LEU A 330 6.51 -1.40 -18.84
C LEU A 330 6.68 -2.84 -19.30
N VAL A 331 7.29 -2.95 -20.46
CA VAL A 331 7.89 -4.17 -20.99
C VAL A 331 8.86 -4.70 -19.94
N SER A 332 8.52 -5.79 -19.27
CA SER A 332 9.50 -6.62 -18.61
C SER A 332 9.74 -7.84 -19.50
N ASP A 333 10.88 -7.83 -20.18
CA ASP A 333 11.41 -8.99 -20.88
C ASP A 333 11.44 -10.20 -19.95
N GLY A 334 10.85 -11.27 -20.44
CA GLY A 334 10.72 -12.52 -19.72
C GLY A 334 12.04 -13.23 -19.53
N TYR A 335 12.29 -13.66 -18.32
CA TYR A 335 13.02 -14.88 -18.01
C TYR A 335 12.10 -15.79 -17.21
N VAL A 336 11.34 -16.60 -17.93
CA VAL A 336 10.67 -17.78 -17.34
C VAL A 336 11.74 -18.85 -17.20
N THR A 337 12.30 -19.00 -16.03
CA THR A 337 13.24 -20.08 -15.74
C THR A 337 12.51 -21.40 -15.58
N ASP A 338 12.96 -22.39 -16.30
CA ASP A 338 12.58 -23.82 -16.32
C ASP A 338 12.82 -24.56 -14.96
N GLU A 339 13.20 -23.84 -13.90
CA GLU A 339 13.54 -24.44 -12.60
C GLU A 339 12.35 -25.10 -11.87
N LYS A 340 11.14 -24.60 -12.01
CA LYS A 340 9.99 -25.12 -11.25
C LYS A 340 9.56 -26.53 -11.65
N LYS A 341 9.78 -26.93 -12.90
CA LYS A 341 9.54 -28.31 -13.36
C LYS A 341 10.56 -29.29 -12.82
N SER A 342 11.76 -28.83 -12.49
CA SER A 342 12.84 -29.67 -11.96
C SER A 342 12.59 -30.07 -10.50
N TYR A 343 12.14 -29.17 -9.64
CA TYR A 343 11.89 -29.49 -8.22
C TYR A 343 10.69 -30.41 -8.00
N LEU A 344 9.64 -30.26 -8.81
CA LEU A 344 8.47 -31.15 -8.75
C LEU A 344 8.81 -32.58 -9.18
N LYS A 345 9.65 -32.73 -10.20
CA LYS A 345 10.16 -34.07 -10.62
C LYS A 345 11.09 -34.64 -9.56
N LEU A 346 11.97 -33.84 -8.98
CA LEU A 346 12.90 -34.29 -7.93
C LEU A 346 12.16 -34.76 -6.67
N SER A 347 11.15 -34.03 -6.21
CA SER A 347 10.32 -34.43 -5.07
C SER A 347 9.53 -35.71 -5.34
N LEU A 348 9.01 -35.88 -6.57
CA LEU A 348 8.30 -37.10 -6.97
C LEU A 348 9.23 -38.32 -6.97
N TYR A 349 10.47 -38.20 -7.45
CA TYR A 349 11.46 -39.26 -7.42
C TYR A 349 11.90 -39.63 -6.01
N ILE A 350 12.02 -38.66 -5.12
CA ILE A 350 12.34 -38.91 -3.70
C ILE A 350 11.21 -39.68 -3.03
N ILE A 351 9.95 -39.30 -3.23
CA ILE A 351 8.78 -39.99 -2.68
C ILE A 351 8.70 -41.44 -3.25
N LEU A 352 8.89 -41.61 -4.55
CA LEU A 352 8.88 -42.93 -5.17
C LEU A 352 10.00 -43.84 -4.64
N GLY A 353 11.20 -43.29 -4.44
CA GLY A 353 12.35 -43.98 -3.83
C GLY A 353 12.05 -44.44 -2.41
N PHE A 354 11.37 -43.61 -1.60
CA PHE A 354 10.97 -43.99 -0.25
C PHE A 354 9.94 -45.10 -0.20
N VAL A 355 8.92 -45.05 -1.08
CA VAL A 355 7.87 -46.06 -1.17
C VAL A 355 8.48 -47.41 -1.58
N THR A 356 9.39 -47.41 -2.56
CA THR A 356 10.09 -48.67 -2.97
C THR A 356 10.98 -49.24 -1.87
N LEU A 357 11.64 -48.38 -1.09
CA LEU A 357 12.45 -48.82 0.05
C LEU A 357 11.60 -49.47 1.15
N ILE A 358 10.43 -48.90 1.46
CA ILE A 358 9.49 -49.46 2.44
C ILE A 358 8.96 -50.82 1.96
N ILE A 359 8.58 -50.94 0.69
CA ILE A 359 8.12 -52.21 0.12
C ILE A 359 9.22 -53.27 0.19
N MET A 360 10.47 -52.92 -0.12
CA MET A 360 11.61 -53.87 -0.02
C MET A 360 11.83 -54.33 1.43
N ILE A 361 11.76 -53.43 2.41
CA ILE A 361 11.89 -53.78 3.81
C ILE A 361 10.78 -54.73 4.26
N VAL A 362 9.54 -54.48 3.89
CA VAL A 362 8.38 -55.33 4.19
C VAL A 362 8.56 -56.72 3.55
N LEU A 363 8.99 -56.81 2.30
CA LEU A 363 9.25 -58.05 1.60
C LEU A 363 10.33 -58.88 2.27
N ILE A 364 11.46 -58.25 2.68
CA ILE A 364 12.55 -58.89 3.43
C ILE A 364 12.04 -59.44 4.76
N LEU A 365 11.20 -58.70 5.45
CA LEU A 365 10.61 -59.13 6.72
C LEU A 365 9.65 -60.32 6.54
N LEU A 366 8.84 -60.30 5.50
CA LEU A 366 7.94 -61.42 5.14
C LEU A 366 8.71 -62.69 4.75
N LEU A 367 9.77 -62.55 3.95
CA LEU A 367 10.66 -63.66 3.58
C LEU A 367 11.40 -64.26 4.78
N LYS A 368 11.83 -63.41 5.74
CA LYS A 368 12.43 -63.90 7.00
C LYS A 368 11.41 -64.56 7.93
N ALA A 369 10.17 -64.10 7.96
CA ALA A 369 9.09 -64.73 8.70
C ALA A 369 8.75 -66.13 8.13
N LYS A 370 8.70 -66.27 6.78
CA LYS A 370 8.42 -67.54 6.09
C LYS A 370 9.55 -68.58 6.24
N LYS A 371 10.78 -68.17 6.60
CA LYS A 371 11.95 -69.08 6.83
C LYS A 371 12.02 -69.55 8.27
N LYS A 372 11.15 -69.10 9.18
CA LYS A 372 11.07 -69.47 10.59
C LYS A 372 9.85 -70.37 10.92
N LEU A 373 9.01 -70.64 9.95
CA LEU A 373 7.96 -71.66 9.94
C LEU A 373 8.46 -72.88 9.16
#